data_51a3f880db01ef2ed36224c692630214
#
_entry.id   51a3f880db01ef2ed36224c692630214
#
_cell.length_a   1.000
_cell.length_b   1.000
_cell.length_c   1.000
_cell.angle_alpha   90.00
_cell.angle_beta   90.00
_cell.angle_gamma   90.00
#
_symmetry.space_group_name_H-M   'P 1'
#
loop_
_entity.id
_entity.type
_entity.pdbx_description
1 polymer ?
#
loop_
_entity_poly.entity_id
_entity_poly.type
_entity_poly.pdbx_seq_one_letter_code
_entity_poly.pdbx_strand_id
1 'polypeptide(L)'
;MNSETGRRAGDDEKLLRLVRGSEEFDRIARARIFLDNFGRSPLRPAVLLLFGDEVEQAAAKLSRDAVRRLDEREMAAGGAPIDGYFLNFNELDRYNKQGITFVFDRAAKRYHYDGESWREIVRRYPRSPEAAEARKRLDALVASVAR
;
A
#
# COMPACT_ATOMS: atom_id res chain seq x y z
N MET A 1 19.06 0.15 22.48
CA MET A 1 19.57 0.60 21.17
C MET A 1 18.50 0.40 20.12
N ASN A 2 18.16 1.42 19.38
CA ASN A 2 17.20 1.23 18.30
C ASN A 2 17.90 0.62 17.07
N SER A 3 17.12 0.15 16.10
CA SER A 3 17.64 -0.53 14.92
C SER A 3 18.61 0.33 14.10
N GLU A 4 18.50 1.64 14.16
CA GLU A 4 19.34 2.55 13.39
C GLU A 4 20.77 2.65 13.96
N THR A 5 20.90 2.63 15.28
CA THR A 5 22.22 2.77 15.90
C THR A 5 23.10 1.52 15.71
N GLY A 6 22.49 0.37 15.40
CA GLY A 6 23.22 -0.85 15.14
C GLY A 6 23.58 -1.07 13.67
N ARG A 7 23.23 -0.14 12.77
CA ARG A 7 23.42 -0.32 11.34
C ARG A 7 24.58 0.50 10.82
N ARG A 8 25.22 -0.01 9.77
CA ARG A 8 26.30 0.68 9.09
C ARG A 8 25.74 1.82 8.24
N ALA A 9 26.56 2.86 8.05
CA ALA A 9 26.23 3.93 7.12
C ALA A 9 26.00 3.36 5.72
N GLY A 10 24.94 3.80 5.06
CA GLY A 10 24.61 3.35 3.71
C GLY A 10 23.75 2.09 3.64
N ASP A 11 23.43 1.46 4.78
CA ASP A 11 22.54 0.29 4.77
C ASP A 11 21.14 0.63 4.26
N ASP A 12 20.63 1.81 4.58
CA ASP A 12 19.35 2.29 4.08
C ASP A 12 19.36 2.45 2.56
N GLU A 13 20.46 2.99 1.99
CA GLU A 13 20.60 3.13 0.54
C GLU A 13 20.65 1.77 -0.14
N LYS A 14 21.35 0.81 0.45
CA LYS A 14 21.42 -0.56 -0.09
C LYS A 14 20.04 -1.21 -0.10
N LEU A 15 19.30 -1.07 0.99
CA LEU A 15 17.97 -1.65 1.08
C LEU A 15 17.02 -0.97 0.09
N LEU A 16 17.09 0.35 -0.06
CA LEU A 16 16.27 1.05 -1.03
C LEU A 16 16.55 0.59 -2.47
N ARG A 17 17.82 0.35 -2.82
CA ARG A 17 18.15 -0.21 -4.13
C ARG A 17 17.52 -1.59 -4.33
N LEU A 18 17.53 -2.41 -3.28
CA LEU A 18 16.90 -3.73 -3.32
C LEU A 18 15.38 -3.62 -3.48
N VAL A 19 14.75 -2.69 -2.78
CA VAL A 19 13.31 -2.41 -2.92
C VAL A 19 12.99 -2.03 -4.37
N ARG A 20 13.73 -1.10 -4.94
CA ARG A 20 13.50 -0.64 -6.31
C ARG A 20 13.74 -1.70 -7.36
N GLY A 21 14.63 -2.65 -7.09
CA GLY A 21 14.91 -3.77 -7.96
C GLY A 21 13.94 -4.94 -7.82
N SER A 22 13.00 -4.87 -6.88
CA SER A 22 12.02 -5.91 -6.63
C SER A 22 10.73 -5.64 -7.39
N GLU A 23 9.84 -6.64 -7.46
CA GLU A 23 8.57 -6.52 -8.16
C GLU A 23 7.40 -6.87 -7.25
N GLU A 24 6.28 -6.22 -7.47
CA GLU A 24 4.98 -6.55 -6.86
C GLU A 24 5.05 -6.69 -5.33
N PHE A 25 4.59 -7.80 -4.81
CA PHE A 25 4.54 -8.06 -3.37
C PHE A 25 5.92 -7.99 -2.72
N ASP A 26 6.96 -8.46 -3.38
CA ASP A 26 8.32 -8.41 -2.83
C ASP A 26 8.80 -6.97 -2.61
N ARG A 27 8.46 -6.07 -3.53
CA ARG A 27 8.78 -4.65 -3.37
C ARG A 27 8.07 -4.07 -2.15
N ILE A 28 6.81 -4.39 -1.98
CA ILE A 28 6.01 -3.93 -0.82
C ILE A 28 6.61 -4.48 0.47
N ALA A 29 6.90 -5.79 0.51
CA ALA A 29 7.45 -6.44 1.70
C ALA A 29 8.81 -5.86 2.09
N ARG A 30 9.68 -5.62 1.12
CA ARG A 30 11.01 -5.05 1.35
C ARG A 30 10.93 -3.58 1.76
N ALA A 31 10.02 -2.83 1.17
CA ALA A 31 9.77 -1.45 1.61
C ALA A 31 9.28 -1.43 3.06
N ARG A 32 8.44 -2.37 3.46
CA ARG A 32 8.00 -2.50 4.85
C ARG A 32 9.17 -2.77 5.79
N ILE A 33 10.10 -3.64 5.38
CA ILE A 33 11.32 -3.88 6.16
C ILE A 33 12.11 -2.58 6.34
N PHE A 34 12.24 -1.79 5.28
CA PHE A 34 12.89 -0.48 5.36
C PHE A 34 12.19 0.41 6.39
N LEU A 35 10.88 0.52 6.30
CA LEU A 35 10.10 1.40 7.19
C LEU A 35 10.18 0.96 8.65
N ASP A 36 10.28 -0.34 8.91
CA ASP A 36 10.40 -0.88 10.25
C ASP A 36 11.80 -0.68 10.85
N ASN A 37 12.83 -0.55 10.03
CA ASN A 37 14.22 -0.52 10.48
C ASN A 37 14.91 0.83 10.35
N PHE A 38 14.41 1.74 9.53
CA PHE A 38 15.05 3.03 9.24
C PHE A 38 14.11 4.19 9.51
N GLY A 39 13.65 4.30 10.76
CA GLY A 39 12.68 5.33 11.15
C GLY A 39 13.17 6.77 11.02
N ARG A 40 14.49 6.99 10.97
CA ARG A 40 15.09 8.32 10.90
C ARG A 40 15.90 8.56 9.63
N SER A 41 15.86 7.64 8.68
CA SER A 41 16.59 7.81 7.44
C SER A 41 16.08 9.01 6.64
N PRO A 42 16.98 9.80 6.03
CA PRO A 42 16.56 10.86 5.12
C PRO A 42 15.85 10.34 3.87
N LEU A 43 15.96 9.02 3.60
CA LEU A 43 15.28 8.37 2.48
C LEU A 43 13.84 7.94 2.84
N ARG A 44 13.45 8.05 4.10
CA ARG A 44 12.15 7.58 4.57
C ARG A 44 10.96 8.22 3.80
N PRO A 45 10.92 9.54 3.54
CA PRO A 45 9.81 10.10 2.76
C PRO A 45 9.65 9.45 1.39
N ALA A 46 10.76 9.20 0.70
CA ALA A 46 10.72 8.54 -0.61
C ALA A 46 10.20 7.11 -0.51
N VAL A 47 10.61 6.37 0.52
CA VAL A 47 10.14 4.99 0.73
C VAL A 47 8.66 4.96 1.13
N LEU A 48 8.22 5.90 1.96
CA LEU A 48 6.80 6.01 2.33
C LEU A 48 5.93 6.28 1.09
N LEU A 49 6.39 7.14 0.20
CA LEU A 49 5.66 7.43 -1.03
C LEU A 49 5.61 6.20 -1.93
N LEU A 50 6.75 5.56 -2.15
CA LEU A 50 6.85 4.33 -2.94
C LEU A 50 5.94 3.24 -2.36
N PHE A 51 5.99 3.03 -1.05
CA PHE A 51 5.18 2.01 -0.38
C PHE A 51 3.68 2.24 -0.63
N GLY A 52 3.20 3.45 -0.39
CA GLY A 52 1.79 3.77 -0.60
C GLY A 52 1.36 3.59 -2.05
N ASP A 53 2.20 4.03 -2.98
CA ASP A 53 1.91 3.92 -4.41
C ASP A 53 1.86 2.46 -4.87
N GLU A 54 2.80 1.64 -4.40
CA GLU A 54 2.83 0.22 -4.73
C GLU A 54 1.63 -0.53 -4.14
N VAL A 55 1.24 -0.18 -2.91
CA VAL A 55 0.06 -0.79 -2.28
C VAL A 55 -1.21 -0.40 -3.03
N GLU A 56 -1.33 0.86 -3.46
CA GLU A 56 -2.51 1.29 -4.23
C GLU A 56 -2.58 0.60 -5.59
N GLN A 57 -1.44 0.40 -6.25
CA GLN A 57 -1.39 -0.39 -7.49
C GLN A 57 -1.81 -1.83 -7.26
N ALA A 58 -1.35 -2.44 -6.17
CA ALA A 58 -1.74 -3.78 -5.79
C ALA A 58 -3.24 -3.87 -5.51
N ALA A 59 -3.81 -2.88 -4.82
CA ALA A 59 -5.23 -2.79 -4.56
C ALA A 59 -6.05 -2.75 -5.84
N ALA A 60 -5.60 -1.96 -6.82
CA ALA A 60 -6.26 -1.87 -8.12
C ALA A 60 -6.23 -3.22 -8.86
N LYS A 61 -5.08 -3.89 -8.86
CA LYS A 61 -4.94 -5.19 -9.51
C LYS A 61 -5.81 -6.26 -8.86
N LEU A 62 -5.78 -6.34 -7.52
CA LEU A 62 -6.60 -7.28 -6.77
C LEU A 62 -8.10 -7.04 -7.03
N SER A 63 -8.49 -5.77 -7.14
CA SER A 63 -9.87 -5.40 -7.39
C SER A 63 -10.34 -5.83 -8.77
N ARG A 64 -9.51 -5.65 -9.80
CA ARG A 64 -9.83 -6.11 -11.16
C ARG A 64 -9.97 -7.62 -11.22
N ASP A 65 -9.04 -8.34 -10.57
CA ASP A 65 -9.09 -9.80 -10.54
C ASP A 65 -10.33 -10.30 -9.78
N ALA A 66 -10.68 -9.65 -8.67
CA ALA A 66 -11.84 -10.00 -7.88
C ALA A 66 -13.14 -9.75 -8.63
N VAL A 67 -13.27 -8.63 -9.34
CA VAL A 67 -14.46 -8.34 -10.15
C VAL A 67 -14.65 -9.39 -11.24
N ARG A 68 -13.58 -9.78 -11.91
CA ARG A 68 -13.64 -10.82 -12.93
C ARG A 68 -14.12 -12.16 -12.34
N ARG A 69 -13.57 -12.54 -11.19
CA ARG A 69 -13.97 -13.78 -10.50
C ARG A 69 -15.41 -13.69 -9.97
N LEU A 70 -15.82 -12.53 -9.50
CA LEU A 70 -17.16 -12.30 -9.01
C LEU A 70 -18.19 -12.52 -10.11
N ASP A 71 -17.94 -11.95 -11.30
CA ASP A 71 -18.87 -12.11 -12.43
C ASP A 71 -19.07 -13.59 -12.79
N GLU A 72 -18.00 -14.36 -12.85
CA GLU A 72 -18.06 -15.78 -13.12
C GLU A 72 -18.85 -16.54 -12.06
N ARG A 73 -18.60 -16.23 -10.79
CA ARG A 73 -19.25 -16.93 -9.68
C ARG A 73 -20.70 -16.48 -9.46
N GLU A 74 -21.00 -15.22 -9.70
CA GLU A 74 -22.35 -14.70 -9.58
C GLU A 74 -23.28 -15.39 -10.55
N MET A 75 -22.82 -15.62 -11.77
CA MET A 75 -23.58 -16.37 -12.77
C MET A 75 -23.81 -17.80 -12.33
N ALA A 76 -22.88 -18.40 -11.61
CA ALA A 76 -22.97 -19.79 -11.18
C ALA A 76 -23.78 -19.97 -9.88
N ALA A 77 -23.69 -18.99 -8.94
CA ALA A 77 -24.16 -19.19 -7.57
C ALA A 77 -25.34 -18.32 -7.15
N GLY A 78 -25.77 -17.39 -8.00
CA GLY A 78 -26.91 -16.53 -7.68
C GLY A 78 -26.67 -15.49 -6.60
N GLY A 79 -25.42 -15.13 -6.39
CA GLY A 79 -25.08 -13.93 -5.63
C GLY A 79 -24.74 -14.09 -4.16
N ALA A 80 -23.47 -14.10 -3.83
CA ALA A 80 -22.97 -13.84 -2.49
C ALA A 80 -22.64 -12.34 -2.35
N PRO A 81 -22.51 -11.81 -1.12
CA PRO A 81 -22.11 -10.42 -0.93
C PRO A 81 -20.75 -10.14 -1.57
N ILE A 82 -20.64 -9.02 -2.27
CA ILE A 82 -19.40 -8.61 -2.95
C ILE A 82 -18.22 -8.59 -1.99
N ASP A 83 -18.41 -8.04 -0.80
CA ASP A 83 -17.37 -7.97 0.25
C ASP A 83 -16.81 -9.35 0.58
N GLY A 84 -17.69 -10.35 0.68
CA GLY A 84 -17.27 -11.71 0.97
C GLY A 84 -16.39 -12.30 -0.13
N TYR A 85 -16.73 -12.06 -1.38
CA TYR A 85 -15.90 -12.51 -2.50
C TYR A 85 -14.54 -11.84 -2.50
N PHE A 86 -14.50 -10.53 -2.30
CA PHE A 86 -13.24 -9.80 -2.25
C PHE A 86 -12.35 -10.30 -1.12
N LEU A 87 -12.91 -10.60 0.06
CA LEU A 87 -12.14 -11.09 1.19
C LEU A 87 -11.65 -12.54 1.01
N ASN A 88 -12.43 -13.37 0.31
CA ASN A 88 -12.14 -14.80 0.21
C ASN A 88 -11.31 -15.19 -1.00
N PHE A 89 -11.34 -14.40 -2.08
CA PHE A 89 -10.77 -14.80 -3.36
C PHE A 89 -9.63 -13.95 -3.88
N ASN A 90 -9.21 -12.91 -3.14
CA ASN A 90 -8.01 -12.19 -3.48
C ASN A 90 -6.98 -12.38 -2.38
N GLU A 91 -5.77 -11.98 -2.63
CA GLU A 91 -4.64 -12.25 -1.73
C GLU A 91 -4.52 -11.23 -0.60
N LEU A 92 -5.65 -10.72 -0.11
CA LEU A 92 -5.66 -9.70 0.94
C LEU A 92 -4.95 -10.15 2.21
N ASP A 93 -5.06 -11.44 2.52
CA ASP A 93 -4.49 -12.02 3.74
C ASP A 93 -2.99 -11.76 3.85
N ARG A 94 -2.24 -11.96 2.78
CA ARG A 94 -0.80 -11.77 2.84
C ARG A 94 -0.41 -10.30 2.97
N TYR A 95 -1.25 -9.38 2.47
CA TYR A 95 -1.06 -7.95 2.69
C TYR A 95 -1.42 -7.57 4.13
N ASN A 96 -2.51 -8.11 4.65
CA ASN A 96 -2.90 -7.88 6.05
C ASN A 96 -1.81 -8.35 7.03
N LYS A 97 -1.13 -9.44 6.72
CA LYS A 97 0.00 -9.94 7.52
C LYS A 97 1.18 -8.98 7.53
N GLN A 98 1.28 -8.11 6.53
CA GLN A 98 2.28 -7.04 6.48
C GLN A 98 1.80 -5.76 7.16
N GLY A 99 0.66 -5.78 7.83
CA GLY A 99 0.11 -4.61 8.49
C GLY A 99 -0.53 -3.60 7.54
N ILE A 100 -0.86 -4.03 6.33
CA ILE A 100 -1.46 -3.17 5.32
C ILE A 100 -2.98 -3.26 5.41
N THR A 101 -3.65 -2.11 5.46
CA THR A 101 -5.10 -2.03 5.52
C THR A 101 -5.64 -1.44 4.23
N PHE A 102 -6.69 -2.07 3.70
CA PHE A 102 -7.40 -1.58 2.52
C PHE A 102 -8.77 -1.03 2.90
N VAL A 103 -9.22 -0.05 2.15
CA VAL A 103 -10.57 0.52 2.26
C VAL A 103 -11.35 0.10 1.02
N PHE A 104 -12.56 -0.44 1.22
CA PHE A 104 -13.38 -0.91 0.12
C PHE A 104 -14.37 0.18 -0.32
N ASP A 105 -14.32 0.54 -1.61
CA ASP A 105 -15.27 1.42 -2.25
C ASP A 105 -16.35 0.56 -2.93
N ARG A 106 -17.53 0.49 -2.33
CA ARG A 106 -18.63 -0.36 -2.81
C ARG A 106 -19.19 0.11 -4.16
N ALA A 107 -19.22 1.41 -4.37
CA ALA A 107 -19.76 1.96 -5.62
C ALA A 107 -18.86 1.59 -6.81
N ALA A 108 -17.56 1.67 -6.65
CA ALA A 108 -16.59 1.34 -7.69
C ALA A 108 -16.20 -0.14 -7.68
N LYS A 109 -16.62 -0.91 -6.68
CA LYS A 109 -16.27 -2.32 -6.49
C LYS A 109 -14.75 -2.53 -6.48
N ARG A 110 -14.04 -1.71 -5.71
CA ARG A 110 -12.58 -1.81 -5.64
C ARG A 110 -12.06 -1.47 -4.25
N TYR A 111 -10.86 -2.00 -3.97
CA TYR A 111 -10.10 -1.63 -2.80
C TYR A 111 -9.18 -0.47 -3.12
N HIS A 112 -8.92 0.33 -2.09
CA HIS A 112 -7.88 1.36 -2.08
C HIS A 112 -6.97 1.11 -0.88
N TYR A 113 -5.72 1.55 -0.99
CA TYR A 113 -4.87 1.66 0.17
C TYR A 113 -5.47 2.69 1.13
N ASP A 114 -5.32 2.49 2.45
CA ASP A 114 -5.87 3.41 3.44
C ASP A 114 -5.11 4.74 3.55
N GLY A 115 -3.95 4.85 2.92
CA GLY A 115 -3.20 6.10 2.87
C GLY A 115 -2.30 6.39 4.06
N GLU A 116 -2.08 5.43 4.95
CA GLU A 116 -1.31 5.64 6.18
C GLU A 116 0.10 6.19 5.93
N SER A 117 0.83 5.65 4.94
CA SER A 117 2.19 6.12 4.64
C SER A 117 2.19 7.55 4.09
N TRP A 118 1.19 7.89 3.29
CA TRP A 118 1.04 9.26 2.76
C TRP A 118 0.73 10.25 3.88
N ARG A 119 -0.09 9.85 4.85
CA ARG A 119 -0.38 10.70 6.02
C ARG A 119 0.87 10.92 6.87
N GLU A 120 1.70 9.90 7.02
CA GLU A 120 2.97 10.06 7.74
C GLU A 120 3.88 11.09 7.05
N ILE A 121 3.97 11.06 5.72
CA ILE A 121 4.77 12.05 4.97
C ILE A 121 4.30 13.48 5.28
N VAL A 122 3.00 13.71 5.20
CA VAL A 122 2.44 15.05 5.43
C VAL A 122 2.64 15.51 6.88
N ARG A 123 2.51 14.57 7.82
CA ARG A 123 2.65 14.90 9.25
C ARG A 123 4.11 15.11 9.67
N ARG A 124 5.01 14.22 9.24
CA ARG A 124 6.41 14.24 9.70
C ARG A 124 7.36 14.97 8.77
N TYR A 125 7.04 15.04 7.50
CA TYR A 125 7.93 15.60 6.47
C TYR A 125 7.21 16.62 5.58
N PRO A 126 6.53 17.61 6.19
CA PRO A 126 5.66 18.52 5.41
C PRO A 126 6.42 19.39 4.40
N ARG A 127 7.73 19.51 4.55
CA ARG A 127 8.56 20.33 3.65
C ARG A 127 9.30 19.50 2.62
N SER A 128 9.11 18.19 2.61
CA SER A 128 9.75 17.31 1.63
C SER A 128 9.07 17.43 0.27
N PRO A 129 9.79 17.12 -0.82
CA PRO A 129 9.17 17.05 -2.16
C PRO A 129 8.03 16.03 -2.20
N GLU A 130 8.16 14.94 -1.44
CA GLU A 130 7.15 13.88 -1.37
C GLU A 130 5.83 14.36 -0.75
N ALA A 131 5.85 15.40 0.08
CA ALA A 131 4.65 15.87 0.77
C ALA A 131 3.58 16.39 -0.19
N ALA A 132 3.96 17.10 -1.24
CA ALA A 132 3.00 17.57 -2.24
C ALA A 132 2.33 16.41 -2.96
N GLU A 133 3.10 15.40 -3.33
CA GLU A 133 2.56 14.19 -3.95
C GLU A 133 1.66 13.40 -3.02
N ALA A 134 2.07 13.27 -1.74
CA ALA A 134 1.27 12.58 -0.73
C ALA A 134 -0.09 13.26 -0.54
N ARG A 135 -0.13 14.60 -0.52
CA ARG A 135 -1.39 15.34 -0.43
C ARG A 135 -2.32 15.07 -1.60
N LYS A 136 -1.76 15.03 -2.81
CA LYS A 136 -2.55 14.71 -4.01
C LYS A 136 -3.18 13.32 -3.91
N ARG A 137 -2.42 12.35 -3.43
CA ARG A 137 -2.91 10.98 -3.28
C ARG A 137 -3.98 10.86 -2.21
N LEU A 138 -3.82 11.57 -1.10
CA LEU A 138 -4.82 11.60 -0.04
C LEU A 138 -6.11 12.27 -0.51
N ASP A 139 -6.02 13.36 -1.25
CA ASP A 139 -7.19 14.04 -1.81
C ASP A 139 -7.93 13.13 -2.79
N ALA A 140 -7.21 12.42 -3.64
CA ALA A 140 -7.80 11.47 -4.56
C ALA A 140 -8.49 10.31 -3.83
N LEU A 141 -7.88 9.82 -2.76
CA LEU A 141 -8.45 8.75 -1.94
C LEU A 141 -9.78 9.20 -1.30
N VAL A 142 -9.79 10.37 -0.70
CA VAL A 142 -11.01 10.92 -0.09
C VAL A 142 -12.10 11.09 -1.13
N ALA A 143 -11.78 11.63 -2.31
CA ALA A 143 -12.75 11.79 -3.39
C ALA A 143 -13.32 10.46 -3.86
N SER A 144 -12.48 9.41 -3.91
CA SER A 144 -12.92 8.08 -4.35
C SER A 144 -13.83 7.40 -3.33
N VAL A 145 -13.49 7.49 -2.05
CA VAL A 145 -14.20 6.75 -0.99
C VAL A 145 -15.46 7.47 -0.54
N ALA A 146 -15.52 8.79 -0.69
CA ALA A 146 -16.68 9.59 -0.28
C ALA A 146 -17.89 9.52 -1.21
N ARG A 147 -17.77 8.85 -2.33
CA ARG A 147 -18.87 8.72 -3.31
C ARG A 147 -20.03 7.87 -2.81
#